data_85eda29e54441df456ecb9bce3473437
#
_entry.id   85eda29e54441df456ecb9bce3473437
#
_cell.length_a   1.000
_cell.length_b   1.000
_cell.length_c   1.000
_cell.angle_alpha   90.00
_cell.angle_beta   90.00
_cell.angle_gamma   90.00
#
_symmetry.space_group_name_H-M   'P 1'
#
loop_
_entity.id
_entity.type
_entity.pdbx_description
1 polymer ?
#
loop_
_entity_poly.entity_id
_entity_poly.type
_entity_poly.pdbx_seq_one_letter_code
_entity_poly.pdbx_strand_id
1 'polypeptide(L)'
;MDSPTPTELSPPAEADPFAQLREAFAGRTALLLEDDPALAAHVAERLAEAGFERVDRFEAGEAALEAATTTPYDVLVLDRHTRGLDGLETLRRLRAGAGASSDAPALMLTALGAERQKVEGLLGGADDYLAKPVGDEELLARIAAQLRRSARRARPAGSDIVNGPFRLSPGARTLKLELDGLSRLVDLSPLEFAIVCELMSARGQPVTKTMLWDRCWVEWKFLPDNFVNIIDARISALRRRLKEQAPELGDDLHPLIVSARSQSLVFRDLSAPAG
;
A
#
# COMPACT_ATOMS: atom_id res chain seq x y z
N MET A 1 2.04 62.47 -31.94
CA MET A 1 1.92 61.84 -30.59
C MET A 1 1.31 60.48 -30.83
N ASP A 2 2.19 59.49 -31.08
CA ASP A 2 1.77 58.12 -31.27
C ASP A 2 1.67 57.42 -29.91
N SER A 3 0.48 56.93 -29.59
CA SER A 3 0.23 56.12 -28.42
C SER A 3 0.75 54.67 -28.67
N PRO A 4 1.47 54.10 -27.76
CA PRO A 4 1.93 52.71 -27.93
C PRO A 4 0.76 51.72 -27.79
N THR A 5 0.68 50.80 -28.76
CA THR A 5 -0.23 49.66 -28.76
C THR A 5 0.04 48.76 -27.54
N PRO A 6 -1.01 48.27 -26.81
CA PRO A 6 -0.77 47.31 -25.76
C PRO A 6 -0.20 45.99 -26.30
N THR A 7 0.93 45.59 -25.78
CA THR A 7 1.51 44.25 -26.01
C THR A 7 0.55 43.22 -25.42
N GLU A 8 -0.05 42.40 -26.28
CA GLU A 8 -0.79 41.22 -25.86
C GLU A 8 0.15 40.28 -25.08
N LEU A 9 -0.06 40.22 -23.78
CA LEU A 9 0.53 39.19 -22.94
C LEU A 9 -0.09 37.84 -23.33
N SER A 10 0.71 37.01 -23.99
CA SER A 10 0.33 35.60 -24.22
C SER A 10 -0.04 34.97 -22.85
N PRO A 11 -1.14 34.21 -22.78
CA PRO A 11 -1.48 33.53 -21.54
C PRO A 11 -0.32 32.63 -21.11
N PRO A 12 -0.04 32.51 -19.81
CA PRO A 12 0.96 31.59 -19.31
C PRO A 12 0.66 30.19 -19.85
N ALA A 13 1.66 29.51 -20.39
CA ALA A 13 1.54 28.12 -20.84
C ALA A 13 0.87 27.35 -19.72
N GLU A 14 -0.26 26.70 -20.00
CA GLU A 14 -0.93 25.81 -19.06
C GLU A 14 0.11 24.84 -18.53
N ALA A 15 0.34 24.89 -17.21
CA ALA A 15 1.28 24.00 -16.56
C ALA A 15 0.81 22.56 -16.83
N ASP A 16 1.67 21.75 -17.45
CA ASP A 16 1.39 20.32 -17.71
C ASP A 16 0.97 19.67 -16.40
N PRO A 17 -0.31 19.30 -16.22
CA PRO A 17 -0.80 18.71 -14.98
C PRO A 17 -0.10 17.40 -14.63
N PHE A 18 0.58 16.78 -15.61
CA PHE A 18 1.32 15.54 -15.46
C PHE A 18 2.83 15.74 -15.22
N ALA A 19 3.36 16.97 -15.24
CA ALA A 19 4.78 17.21 -15.02
C ALA A 19 5.27 16.67 -13.66
N GLN A 20 4.49 16.88 -12.60
CA GLN A 20 4.79 16.36 -11.26
C GLN A 20 4.67 14.82 -11.20
N LEU A 21 3.80 14.22 -12.00
CA LEU A 21 3.66 12.77 -12.08
C LEU A 21 4.84 12.14 -12.80
N ARG A 22 5.37 12.77 -13.86
CA ARG A 22 6.56 12.28 -14.58
C ARG A 22 7.78 12.20 -13.68
N GLU A 23 7.99 13.19 -12.81
CA GLU A 23 9.06 13.14 -11.82
C GLU A 23 8.87 11.98 -10.81
N ALA A 24 7.64 11.73 -10.40
CA ALA A 24 7.31 10.65 -9.47
C ALA A 24 7.49 9.25 -10.08
N PHE A 25 7.37 9.12 -11.41
CA PHE A 25 7.43 7.84 -12.12
C PHE A 25 8.77 7.55 -12.78
N ALA A 26 9.62 8.56 -12.94
CA ALA A 26 10.93 8.40 -13.59
C ALA A 26 11.77 7.30 -12.93
N GLY A 27 12.28 6.37 -13.75
CA GLY A 27 13.08 5.22 -13.31
C GLY A 27 12.31 4.15 -12.55
N ARG A 28 10.96 4.21 -12.54
CA ARG A 28 10.10 3.23 -11.86
C ARG A 28 9.70 2.09 -12.77
N THR A 29 9.43 0.95 -12.15
CA THR A 29 9.00 -0.27 -12.83
C THR A 29 7.62 -0.70 -12.32
N ALA A 30 6.75 -1.13 -13.24
CA ALA A 30 5.41 -1.61 -12.92
C ALA A 30 5.20 -3.04 -13.41
N LEU A 31 4.47 -3.85 -12.65
CA LEU A 31 3.89 -5.09 -13.11
C LEU A 31 2.39 -4.86 -13.34
N LEU A 32 1.91 -5.24 -14.52
CA LEU A 32 0.51 -5.20 -14.90
C LEU A 32 0.00 -6.61 -15.15
N LEU A 33 -0.97 -7.07 -14.37
CA LEU A 33 -1.72 -8.30 -14.60
C LEU A 33 -3.13 -7.93 -15.10
N GLU A 34 -3.41 -8.24 -16.37
CA GLU A 34 -4.69 -7.96 -17.05
C GLU A 34 -4.84 -8.91 -18.23
N ASP A 35 -5.93 -9.66 -18.30
CA ASP A 35 -6.16 -10.65 -19.34
C ASP A 35 -6.93 -10.11 -20.58
N ASP A 36 -7.48 -8.90 -20.49
CA ASP A 36 -7.97 -8.17 -21.65
C ASP A 36 -6.79 -7.47 -22.36
N PRO A 37 -6.40 -7.92 -23.58
CA PRO A 37 -5.23 -7.37 -24.24
C PRO A 37 -5.39 -5.89 -24.64
N ALA A 38 -6.62 -5.42 -24.88
CA ALA A 38 -6.86 -4.02 -25.22
C ALA A 38 -6.68 -3.12 -24.00
N LEU A 39 -7.25 -3.51 -22.86
CA LEU A 39 -7.08 -2.79 -21.61
C LEU A 39 -5.63 -2.86 -21.13
N ALA A 40 -4.98 -4.02 -21.21
CA ALA A 40 -3.57 -4.18 -20.85
C ALA A 40 -2.65 -3.27 -21.69
N ALA A 41 -2.91 -3.18 -23.00
CA ALA A 41 -2.16 -2.29 -23.89
C ALA A 41 -2.39 -0.82 -23.52
N HIS A 42 -3.63 -0.41 -23.32
CA HIS A 42 -4.00 0.95 -22.94
C HIS A 42 -3.34 1.38 -21.62
N VAL A 43 -3.49 0.57 -20.55
CA VAL A 43 -2.90 0.87 -19.25
C VAL A 43 -1.38 0.95 -19.33
N ALA A 44 -0.73 0.01 -20.03
CA ALA A 44 0.72 0.02 -20.17
C ALA A 44 1.22 1.26 -20.95
N GLU A 45 0.51 1.67 -22.01
CA GLU A 45 0.82 2.89 -22.75
C GLU A 45 0.70 4.14 -21.86
N ARG A 46 -0.37 4.26 -21.09
CA ARG A 46 -0.54 5.39 -20.15
C ARG A 46 0.56 5.45 -19.09
N LEU A 47 0.97 4.31 -18.54
CA LEU A 47 2.08 4.25 -17.59
C LEU A 47 3.41 4.65 -18.24
N ALA A 48 3.69 4.16 -19.44
CA ALA A 48 4.90 4.52 -20.18
C ALA A 48 4.95 6.03 -20.52
N GLU A 49 3.86 6.61 -21.01
CA GLU A 49 3.75 8.06 -21.30
C GLU A 49 3.88 8.91 -20.03
N ALA A 50 3.40 8.39 -18.89
CA ALA A 50 3.55 9.04 -17.61
C ALA A 50 4.98 8.99 -17.05
N GLY A 51 5.88 8.18 -17.65
CA GLY A 51 7.31 8.18 -17.32
C GLY A 51 7.84 6.91 -16.63
N PHE A 52 7.06 5.83 -16.59
CA PHE A 52 7.59 4.54 -16.12
C PHE A 52 8.68 4.04 -17.08
N GLU A 53 9.78 3.57 -16.53
CA GLU A 53 10.90 3.02 -17.30
C GLU A 53 10.55 1.66 -17.92
N ARG A 54 9.80 0.84 -17.19
CA ARG A 54 9.39 -0.49 -17.63
C ARG A 54 8.01 -0.85 -17.08
N VAL A 55 7.18 -1.43 -17.96
CA VAL A 55 5.88 -2.00 -17.60
C VAL A 55 5.81 -3.42 -18.15
N ASP A 56 5.94 -4.40 -17.28
CA ASP A 56 5.82 -5.81 -17.64
C ASP A 56 4.37 -6.25 -17.56
N ARG A 57 3.86 -6.84 -18.66
CA ARG A 57 2.46 -7.24 -18.81
C ARG A 57 2.31 -8.75 -18.72
N PHE A 58 1.30 -9.19 -17.98
CA PHE A 58 0.97 -10.60 -17.77
C PHE A 58 -0.53 -10.80 -17.95
N GLU A 59 -0.91 -11.89 -18.64
CA GLU A 59 -2.32 -12.28 -18.87
C GLU A 59 -2.79 -13.31 -17.82
N ALA A 60 -1.85 -13.98 -17.12
CA ALA A 60 -2.12 -15.02 -16.15
C ALA A 60 -1.41 -14.75 -14.82
N GLY A 61 -2.13 -15.00 -13.72
CA GLY A 61 -1.64 -14.73 -12.38
C GLY A 61 -0.42 -15.55 -11.99
N GLU A 62 -0.27 -16.77 -12.50
CA GLU A 62 0.89 -17.62 -12.24
C GLU A 62 2.19 -16.99 -12.77
N ALA A 63 2.17 -16.48 -13.99
CA ALA A 63 3.31 -15.81 -14.59
C ALA A 63 3.63 -14.48 -13.89
N ALA A 64 2.60 -13.73 -13.51
CA ALA A 64 2.76 -12.50 -12.74
C ALA A 64 3.36 -12.77 -11.35
N LEU A 65 2.93 -13.85 -10.67
CA LEU A 65 3.47 -14.26 -9.38
C LEU A 65 4.94 -14.65 -9.48
N GLU A 66 5.32 -15.45 -10.48
CA GLU A 66 6.70 -15.84 -10.73
C GLU A 66 7.58 -14.61 -10.97
N ALA A 67 7.15 -13.71 -11.85
CA ALA A 67 7.88 -12.47 -12.14
C ALA A 67 8.02 -11.59 -10.88
N ALA A 68 6.94 -11.36 -10.12
CA ALA A 68 6.97 -10.54 -8.91
C ALA A 68 7.79 -11.17 -7.77
N THR A 69 7.96 -12.49 -7.77
CA THR A 69 8.79 -13.19 -6.79
C THR A 69 10.28 -13.00 -7.07
N THR A 70 10.67 -12.92 -8.33
CA THR A 70 12.08 -12.86 -8.76
C THR A 70 12.57 -11.46 -9.10
N THR A 71 11.66 -10.57 -9.53
CA THR A 71 11.98 -9.22 -10.00
C THR A 71 11.37 -8.17 -9.07
N PRO A 72 12.13 -7.15 -8.65
CA PRO A 72 11.59 -6.03 -7.91
C PRO A 72 10.79 -5.10 -8.82
N TYR A 73 9.54 -4.81 -8.42
CA TYR A 73 8.68 -3.80 -9.03
C TYR A 73 8.36 -2.72 -8.01
N ASP A 74 8.24 -1.47 -8.48
CA ASP A 74 7.86 -0.34 -7.63
C ASP A 74 6.35 -0.29 -7.35
N VAL A 75 5.54 -0.85 -8.25
CA VAL A 75 4.08 -0.94 -8.11
C VAL A 75 3.55 -2.17 -8.84
N LEU A 76 2.49 -2.75 -8.29
CA LEU A 76 1.70 -3.83 -8.90
C LEU A 76 0.33 -3.28 -9.27
N VAL A 77 -0.09 -3.43 -10.52
CA VAL A 77 -1.44 -3.14 -11.01
C VAL A 77 -2.06 -4.46 -11.41
N LEU A 78 -3.08 -4.90 -10.68
CA LEU A 78 -3.60 -6.26 -10.78
C LEU A 78 -5.09 -6.24 -11.09
N ASP A 79 -5.51 -6.80 -12.21
CA ASP A 79 -6.92 -7.11 -12.39
C ASP A 79 -7.34 -8.21 -11.42
N ARG A 80 -8.50 -8.02 -10.80
CA ARG A 80 -9.05 -9.00 -9.89
C ARG A 80 -9.41 -10.31 -10.59
N HIS A 81 -9.97 -10.23 -11.80
CA HIS A 81 -10.52 -11.36 -12.53
C HIS A 81 -9.68 -11.66 -13.77
N THR A 82 -8.67 -12.50 -13.60
CA THR A 82 -7.81 -12.97 -14.68
C THR A 82 -7.94 -14.48 -14.86
N ARG A 83 -7.44 -14.98 -15.98
CA ARG A 83 -7.39 -16.42 -16.24
C ARG A 83 -6.41 -17.11 -15.27
N GLY A 84 -6.75 -18.33 -14.84
CA GLY A 84 -5.93 -19.11 -13.92
C GLY A 84 -6.00 -18.55 -12.51
N LEU A 85 -4.85 -18.17 -11.97
CA LEU A 85 -4.76 -17.54 -10.66
C LEU A 85 -5.28 -16.10 -10.73
N ASP A 86 -6.33 -15.77 -9.98
CA ASP A 86 -6.86 -14.40 -9.97
C ASP A 86 -5.89 -13.40 -9.30
N GLY A 87 -6.04 -12.10 -9.61
CA GLY A 87 -5.11 -11.09 -9.12
C GLY A 87 -5.08 -10.99 -7.60
N LEU A 88 -6.19 -11.27 -6.92
CA LEU A 88 -6.24 -11.26 -5.46
C LEU A 88 -5.46 -12.41 -4.84
N GLU A 89 -5.63 -13.60 -5.38
CA GLU A 89 -4.90 -14.78 -4.93
C GLU A 89 -3.41 -14.69 -5.31
N THR A 90 -3.10 -14.12 -6.48
CA THR A 90 -1.71 -13.77 -6.87
C THR A 90 -1.06 -12.90 -5.81
N LEU A 91 -1.74 -11.82 -5.41
CA LEU A 91 -1.24 -10.90 -4.39
C LEU A 91 -1.10 -11.58 -3.01
N ARG A 92 -2.07 -12.40 -2.62
CA ARG A 92 -2.02 -13.14 -1.35
C ARG A 92 -0.79 -14.05 -1.28
N ARG A 93 -0.53 -14.82 -2.34
CA ARG A 93 0.64 -15.72 -2.41
C ARG A 93 1.95 -14.93 -2.40
N LEU A 94 2.01 -13.83 -3.15
CA LEU A 94 3.16 -12.95 -3.14
C LEU A 94 3.43 -12.38 -1.75
N ARG A 95 2.38 -11.91 -1.04
CA ARG A 95 2.50 -11.37 0.33
C ARG A 95 2.85 -12.42 1.38
N ALA A 96 2.48 -13.68 1.17
CA ALA A 96 2.85 -14.79 2.04
C ALA A 96 4.30 -15.26 1.84
N GLY A 97 4.89 -15.00 0.67
CA GLY A 97 6.27 -15.32 0.34
C GLY A 97 7.26 -14.20 0.65
N ALA A 98 8.56 -14.49 0.52
CA ALA A 98 9.65 -13.50 0.62
C ALA A 98 10.15 -13.10 -0.78
N GLY A 99 9.23 -12.85 -1.71
CA GLY A 99 9.56 -12.47 -3.09
C GLY A 99 10.06 -11.03 -3.20
N ALA A 100 10.78 -10.73 -4.29
CA ALA A 100 11.39 -9.42 -4.55
C ALA A 100 10.39 -8.24 -4.52
N SER A 101 9.12 -8.49 -4.87
CA SER A 101 8.04 -7.51 -4.87
C SER A 101 6.98 -7.75 -3.79
N SER A 102 7.29 -8.58 -2.76
CA SER A 102 6.32 -8.91 -1.70
C SER A 102 5.77 -7.68 -0.97
N ASP A 103 6.53 -6.60 -0.92
CA ASP A 103 6.18 -5.35 -0.24
C ASP A 103 5.84 -4.20 -1.19
N ALA A 104 5.86 -4.44 -2.52
CA ALA A 104 5.48 -3.43 -3.49
C ALA A 104 4.02 -2.99 -3.31
N PRO A 105 3.69 -1.70 -3.38
CA PRO A 105 2.30 -1.25 -3.34
C PRO A 105 1.49 -1.88 -4.46
N ALA A 106 0.27 -2.31 -4.14
CA ALA A 106 -0.61 -3.01 -5.06
C ALA A 106 -1.93 -2.26 -5.25
N LEU A 107 -2.22 -1.86 -6.49
CA LEU A 107 -3.49 -1.32 -6.94
C LEU A 107 -4.29 -2.43 -7.63
N MET A 108 -5.48 -2.71 -7.11
CA MET A 108 -6.38 -3.70 -7.68
C MET A 108 -7.39 -3.06 -8.63
N LEU A 109 -7.49 -3.55 -9.85
CA LEU A 109 -8.55 -3.19 -10.78
C LEU A 109 -9.77 -4.10 -10.54
N THR A 110 -10.97 -3.53 -10.51
CA THR A 110 -12.20 -4.30 -10.18
C THR A 110 -13.41 -3.81 -10.95
N ALA A 111 -14.36 -4.70 -11.23
CA ALA A 111 -15.62 -4.33 -11.88
C ALA A 111 -16.46 -3.40 -10.98
N LEU A 112 -17.18 -2.47 -11.60
CA LEU A 112 -18.10 -1.54 -10.92
C LEU A 112 -19.21 -2.31 -10.18
N GLY A 113 -19.48 -1.97 -8.92
CA GLY A 113 -20.60 -2.53 -8.15
C GLY A 113 -20.24 -3.61 -7.13
N ALA A 114 -18.98 -4.00 -7.02
CA ALA A 114 -18.54 -5.08 -6.13
C ALA A 114 -18.07 -4.56 -4.76
N GLU A 115 -18.93 -3.88 -3.97
CA GLU A 115 -18.56 -3.45 -2.62
C GLU A 115 -18.06 -4.61 -1.73
N ARG A 116 -18.74 -5.77 -1.79
CA ARG A 116 -18.25 -7.00 -1.14
C ARG A 116 -16.87 -7.41 -1.64
N GLN A 117 -16.60 -7.27 -2.94
CA GLN A 117 -15.33 -7.63 -3.55
C GLN A 117 -14.21 -6.66 -3.18
N LYS A 118 -14.52 -5.38 -2.94
CA LYS A 118 -13.54 -4.41 -2.39
C LYS A 118 -13.08 -4.81 -0.98
N VAL A 119 -13.99 -5.28 -0.15
CA VAL A 119 -13.68 -5.78 1.20
C VAL A 119 -12.79 -7.03 1.13
N GLU A 120 -13.17 -8.03 0.34
CA GLU A 120 -12.37 -9.25 0.18
C GLU A 120 -10.97 -8.96 -0.36
N GLY A 121 -10.84 -8.01 -1.24
CA GLY A 121 -9.59 -7.66 -1.85
C GLY A 121 -8.66 -6.87 -0.91
N LEU A 122 -9.18 -5.94 -0.13
CA LEU A 122 -8.44 -5.29 0.95
C LEU A 122 -7.99 -6.32 2.01
N LEU A 123 -8.75 -7.40 2.22
CA LEU A 123 -8.38 -8.57 2.99
C LEU A 123 -7.19 -9.32 2.38
N GLY A 124 -7.05 -9.29 1.06
CA GLY A 124 -6.02 -10.00 0.31
C GLY A 124 -4.66 -9.30 0.21
N GLY A 125 -4.49 -8.10 0.80
CA GLY A 125 -3.21 -7.41 0.78
C GLY A 125 -3.09 -6.22 -0.20
N ALA A 126 -4.14 -5.89 -0.98
CA ALA A 126 -4.12 -4.71 -1.85
C ALA A 126 -4.09 -3.39 -1.06
N ASP A 127 -3.34 -2.41 -1.53
CA ASP A 127 -3.19 -1.12 -0.88
C ASP A 127 -4.27 -0.12 -1.33
N ASP A 128 -4.82 -0.30 -2.55
CA ASP A 128 -5.90 0.52 -3.10
C ASP A 128 -6.69 -0.25 -4.18
N TYR A 129 -7.86 0.29 -4.57
CA TYR A 129 -8.78 -0.25 -5.58
C TYR A 129 -9.20 0.83 -6.57
N LEU A 130 -9.24 0.44 -7.85
CA LEU A 130 -9.76 1.27 -8.93
C LEU A 130 -10.86 0.49 -9.67
N ALA A 131 -12.03 1.13 -9.80
CA ALA A 131 -13.15 0.53 -10.52
C ALA A 131 -12.95 0.61 -12.04
N LYS A 132 -13.27 -0.46 -12.76
CA LYS A 132 -13.41 -0.44 -14.22
C LYS A 132 -14.76 0.20 -14.60
N PRO A 133 -14.85 1.05 -15.65
CA PRO A 133 -13.79 1.39 -16.58
C PRO A 133 -12.71 2.27 -15.94
N VAL A 134 -11.44 1.99 -16.29
CA VAL A 134 -10.28 2.64 -15.71
C VAL A 134 -10.11 4.03 -16.34
N GLY A 135 -10.22 5.08 -15.53
CA GLY A 135 -9.91 6.44 -15.95
C GLY A 135 -8.41 6.72 -15.83
N ASP A 136 -7.80 7.27 -16.87
CA ASP A 136 -6.35 7.50 -16.95
C ASP A 136 -5.83 8.39 -15.83
N GLU A 137 -6.50 9.51 -15.59
CA GLU A 137 -6.11 10.46 -14.54
C GLU A 137 -6.22 9.83 -13.15
N GLU A 138 -7.28 9.07 -12.87
CA GLU A 138 -7.48 8.41 -11.60
C GLU A 138 -6.44 7.31 -11.37
N LEU A 139 -6.15 6.51 -12.40
CA LEU A 139 -5.11 5.49 -12.37
C LEU A 139 -3.75 6.09 -11.99
N LEU A 140 -3.33 7.10 -12.74
CA LEU A 140 -2.03 7.75 -12.52
C LEU A 140 -1.95 8.46 -11.16
N ALA A 141 -3.02 9.13 -10.75
CA ALA A 141 -3.07 9.80 -9.45
C ALA A 141 -2.96 8.80 -8.29
N ARG A 142 -3.66 7.65 -8.37
CA ARG A 142 -3.60 6.60 -7.35
C ARG A 142 -2.22 5.94 -7.28
N ILE A 143 -1.62 5.62 -8.43
CA ILE A 143 -0.27 5.06 -8.48
C ILE A 143 0.74 6.05 -7.90
N ALA A 144 0.68 7.33 -8.30
CA ALA A 144 1.56 8.37 -7.76
C ALA A 144 1.44 8.51 -6.24
N ALA A 145 0.23 8.43 -5.73
CA ALA A 145 -0.03 8.46 -4.30
C ALA A 145 0.59 7.27 -3.58
N GLN A 146 0.49 6.06 -4.15
CA GLN A 146 1.12 4.85 -3.61
C GLN A 146 2.66 4.97 -3.60
N LEU A 147 3.25 5.42 -4.71
CA LEU A 147 4.69 5.60 -4.82
C LEU A 147 5.22 6.71 -3.89
N ARG A 148 4.50 7.83 -3.74
CA ARG A 148 4.86 8.87 -2.76
C ARG A 148 4.85 8.33 -1.33
N ARG A 149 3.87 7.50 -0.97
CA ARG A 149 3.83 6.83 0.34
C ARG A 149 5.06 5.94 0.53
N SER A 150 5.40 5.13 -0.46
CA SER A 150 6.59 4.28 -0.44
C SER A 150 7.87 5.10 -0.33
N ALA A 151 8.00 6.20 -1.09
CA ALA A 151 9.17 7.08 -1.07
C ALA A 151 9.30 7.88 0.24
N ARG A 152 8.20 8.41 0.79
CA ARG A 152 8.23 9.10 2.10
C ARG A 152 8.65 8.16 3.23
N ARG A 153 8.34 6.88 3.09
CA ARG A 153 8.72 5.82 4.04
C ARG A 153 10.14 5.31 3.82
N ALA A 154 10.69 5.45 2.61
CA ALA A 154 12.09 5.15 2.30
C ALA A 154 13.08 6.28 2.71
N ARG A 155 12.57 7.44 3.14
CA ARG A 155 13.44 8.51 3.62
C ARG A 155 13.99 8.17 5.00
N PRO A 156 15.32 8.20 5.21
CA PRO A 156 15.93 8.08 6.52
C PRO A 156 15.78 9.42 7.28
N ALA A 157 14.58 9.76 7.68
CA ALA A 157 14.30 10.99 8.42
C ALA A 157 13.29 10.73 9.53
N GLY A 158 13.68 9.85 10.43
CA GLY A 158 13.01 9.62 11.71
C GLY A 158 13.82 8.61 12.49
N SER A 159 14.14 8.93 13.73
CA SER A 159 14.60 7.92 14.68
C SER A 159 13.57 6.79 14.71
N ASP A 160 14.05 5.56 14.86
CA ASP A 160 13.18 4.40 15.06
C ASP A 160 12.11 4.70 16.11
N ILE A 161 10.89 4.28 15.86
CA ILE A 161 9.82 4.33 16.84
C ILE A 161 9.97 3.10 17.74
N VAL A 162 10.29 3.34 18.99
CA VAL A 162 10.50 2.26 19.99
C VAL A 162 9.29 2.20 20.93
N ASN A 163 8.77 1.00 21.11
CA ASN A 163 7.70 0.71 22.06
C ASN A 163 7.97 -0.67 22.71
N GLY A 164 8.55 -0.65 23.91
CA GLY A 164 9.06 -1.85 24.58
C GLY A 164 10.10 -2.58 23.73
N PRO A 165 9.95 -3.90 23.50
CA PRO A 165 10.87 -4.69 22.69
C PRO A 165 10.74 -4.45 21.18
N PHE A 166 9.79 -3.60 20.75
CA PHE A 166 9.53 -3.33 19.35
C PHE A 166 10.25 -2.08 18.87
N ARG A 167 10.88 -2.20 17.71
CA ARG A 167 11.52 -1.11 17.01
C ARG A 167 11.00 -1.06 15.57
N LEU A 168 10.28 -0.01 15.23
CA LEU A 168 9.81 0.23 13.87
C LEU A 168 10.79 1.16 13.17
N SER A 169 11.40 0.66 12.09
CA SER A 169 12.38 1.40 11.30
C SER A 169 11.74 2.01 10.05
N PRO A 170 11.54 3.34 10.00
CA PRO A 170 10.91 4.00 8.86
C PRO A 170 11.66 3.82 7.54
N GLY A 171 12.99 3.82 7.59
CA GLY A 171 13.82 3.68 6.40
C GLY A 171 13.72 2.32 5.72
N ALA A 172 13.60 1.26 6.51
CA ALA A 172 13.52 -0.12 6.02
C ALA A 172 12.09 -0.66 5.95
N ARG A 173 11.11 0.02 6.52
CA ARG A 173 9.72 -0.47 6.73
C ARG A 173 9.67 -1.81 7.46
N THR A 174 10.55 -1.99 8.41
CA THR A 174 10.65 -3.22 9.18
C THR A 174 10.22 -3.00 10.62
N LEU A 175 9.52 -3.99 11.17
CA LEU A 175 9.28 -4.10 12.59
C LEU A 175 10.27 -5.11 13.17
N LYS A 176 11.23 -4.62 13.95
CA LYS A 176 12.15 -5.47 14.70
C LYS A 176 11.58 -5.73 16.07
N LEU A 177 11.65 -6.98 16.48
CA LEU A 177 11.36 -7.41 17.85
C LEU A 177 12.63 -7.94 18.49
N GLU A 178 12.93 -7.48 19.69
CA GLU A 178 14.05 -7.95 20.50
C GLU A 178 13.51 -8.35 21.89
N LEU A 179 13.44 -9.65 22.16
CA LEU A 179 12.95 -10.19 23.42
C LEU A 179 13.80 -11.40 23.84
N ASP A 180 14.29 -11.40 25.07
CA ASP A 180 15.04 -12.50 25.71
C ASP A 180 16.17 -13.09 24.84
N GLY A 181 16.90 -12.24 24.13
CA GLY A 181 17.98 -12.65 23.23
C GLY A 181 17.53 -13.14 21.84
N LEU A 182 16.22 -13.20 21.60
CA LEU A 182 15.65 -13.43 20.28
C LEU A 182 15.53 -12.10 19.52
N SER A 183 15.94 -12.11 18.27
CA SER A 183 15.74 -10.98 17.36
C SER A 183 15.00 -11.47 16.11
N ARG A 184 13.88 -10.82 15.81
CA ARG A 184 13.08 -11.06 14.61
C ARG A 184 12.85 -9.77 13.85
N LEU A 185 12.90 -9.87 12.54
CA LEU A 185 12.63 -8.77 11.63
C LEU A 185 11.43 -9.13 10.76
N VAL A 186 10.44 -8.26 10.75
CA VAL A 186 9.22 -8.44 9.97
C VAL A 186 9.13 -7.30 8.98
N ASP A 187 9.14 -7.63 7.68
CA ASP A 187 8.91 -6.66 6.61
C ASP A 187 7.43 -6.31 6.54
N LEU A 188 7.12 -5.02 6.44
CA LEU A 188 5.77 -4.51 6.41
C LEU A 188 5.45 -3.90 5.03
N SER A 189 4.30 -4.24 4.48
CA SER A 189 3.76 -3.51 3.33
C SER A 189 3.54 -2.03 3.68
N PRO A 190 3.44 -1.14 2.68
CA PRO A 190 3.23 0.28 2.93
C PRO A 190 2.08 0.61 3.87
N LEU A 191 0.96 -0.06 3.73
CA LEU A 191 -0.21 0.16 4.57
C LEU A 191 -0.04 -0.43 5.98
N GLU A 192 0.51 -1.64 6.10
CA GLU A 192 0.82 -2.24 7.39
C GLU A 192 1.79 -1.37 8.20
N PHE A 193 2.82 -0.85 7.54
CA PHE A 193 3.75 0.08 8.17
C PHE A 193 3.02 1.34 8.68
N ALA A 194 2.11 1.93 7.89
CA ALA A 194 1.35 3.09 8.33
C ALA A 194 0.51 2.79 9.58
N ILE A 195 -0.18 1.66 9.58
CA ILE A 195 -1.01 1.22 10.71
C ILE A 195 -0.15 1.02 11.96
N VAL A 196 0.96 0.28 11.85
CA VAL A 196 1.86 0.02 12.98
C VAL A 196 2.48 1.32 13.49
N CYS A 197 2.88 2.22 12.58
CA CYS A 197 3.43 3.53 12.91
C CYS A 197 2.46 4.36 13.77
N GLU A 198 1.19 4.46 13.35
CA GLU A 198 0.16 5.17 14.10
C GLU A 198 -0.09 4.55 15.48
N LEU A 199 -0.19 3.23 15.54
CA LEU A 199 -0.45 2.52 16.77
C LEU A 199 0.73 2.58 17.76
N MET A 200 1.98 2.43 17.28
CA MET A 200 3.16 2.55 18.13
C MET A 200 3.40 3.98 18.61
N SER A 201 3.14 4.97 17.74
CA SER A 201 3.27 6.39 18.08
C SER A 201 2.27 6.82 19.16
N ALA A 202 1.16 6.13 19.29
CA ALA A 202 0.16 6.36 20.32
C ALA A 202 0.59 5.86 21.73
N ARG A 203 1.71 5.14 21.84
CA ARG A 203 2.32 4.71 23.10
C ARG A 203 1.32 4.07 24.08
N GLY A 204 0.59 3.07 23.63
CA GLY A 204 -0.40 2.35 24.42
C GLY A 204 -1.75 3.06 24.56
N GLN A 205 -1.91 4.27 24.02
CA GLN A 205 -3.21 4.94 23.98
C GLN A 205 -4.10 4.34 22.88
N PRO A 206 -5.42 4.27 23.12
CA PRO A 206 -6.36 3.78 22.11
C PRO A 206 -6.40 4.69 20.87
N VAL A 207 -6.25 4.10 19.70
CA VAL A 207 -6.44 4.75 18.39
C VAL A 207 -7.76 4.26 17.80
N THR A 208 -8.68 5.17 17.51
CA THR A 208 -9.97 4.79 16.91
C THR A 208 -9.79 4.34 15.46
N LYS A 209 -10.68 3.45 15.00
CA LYS A 209 -10.65 3.01 13.59
C LYS A 209 -10.87 4.17 12.62
N THR A 210 -11.66 5.17 12.99
CA THR A 210 -11.81 6.40 12.20
C THR A 210 -10.49 7.15 12.07
N MET A 211 -9.75 7.33 13.18
CA MET A 211 -8.42 7.97 13.12
C MET A 211 -7.44 7.18 12.26
N LEU A 212 -7.46 5.84 12.33
CA LEU A 212 -6.63 5.02 11.46
C LEU A 212 -7.02 5.18 9.99
N TRP A 213 -8.33 5.22 9.71
CA TRP A 213 -8.80 5.45 8.36
C TRP A 213 -8.28 6.78 7.80
N ASP A 214 -8.52 7.88 8.51
CA ASP A 214 -8.13 9.22 8.08
C ASP A 214 -6.61 9.35 7.86
N ARG A 215 -5.80 8.62 8.64
CA ARG A 215 -4.34 8.75 8.60
C ARG A 215 -3.65 7.73 7.69
N CYS A 216 -4.23 6.55 7.52
CA CYS A 216 -3.62 5.47 6.74
C CYS A 216 -4.22 5.32 5.34
N TRP A 217 -5.49 5.72 5.13
CA TRP A 217 -6.20 5.67 3.85
C TRP A 217 -6.45 7.09 3.28
N VAL A 218 -5.45 7.95 3.31
CA VAL A 218 -5.51 9.39 2.98
C VAL A 218 -6.11 9.70 1.59
N GLU A 219 -6.02 8.75 0.66
CA GLU A 219 -6.54 8.90 -0.71
C GLU A 219 -8.06 8.71 -0.82
N TRP A 220 -8.67 8.16 0.21
CA TRP A 220 -10.12 7.97 0.25
C TRP A 220 -10.79 9.24 0.75
N LYS A 221 -11.38 10.01 -0.17
CA LYS A 221 -12.07 11.27 0.15
C LYS A 221 -13.36 11.09 0.95
N PHE A 222 -13.79 9.85 1.18
CA PHE A 222 -15.00 9.51 1.93
C PHE A 222 -14.75 8.29 2.82
N LEU A 223 -15.49 8.23 3.91
CA LEU A 223 -15.52 7.10 4.83
C LEU A 223 -16.58 6.10 4.32
N PRO A 224 -16.21 4.92 3.82
CA PRO A 224 -17.20 3.93 3.39
C PRO A 224 -17.90 3.32 4.60
N ASP A 225 -19.17 2.94 4.45
CA ASP A 225 -19.97 2.36 5.55
C ASP A 225 -19.31 1.12 6.19
N ASN A 226 -18.50 0.41 5.42
CA ASN A 226 -17.81 -0.81 5.85
C ASN A 226 -16.34 -0.62 6.24
N PHE A 227 -15.87 0.62 6.44
CA PHE A 227 -14.45 0.92 6.77
C PHE A 227 -13.94 0.14 7.99
N VAL A 228 -14.82 -0.11 8.96
CA VAL A 228 -14.50 -0.89 10.16
C VAL A 228 -14.05 -2.30 9.78
N ASN A 229 -14.79 -2.96 8.89
CA ASN A 229 -14.48 -4.31 8.41
C ASN A 229 -13.15 -4.34 7.63
N ILE A 230 -12.88 -3.29 6.86
CA ILE A 230 -11.62 -3.15 6.11
C ILE A 230 -10.44 -3.09 7.07
N ILE A 231 -10.54 -2.27 8.11
CA ILE A 231 -9.48 -2.16 9.13
C ILE A 231 -9.31 -3.47 9.88
N ASP A 232 -10.41 -4.09 10.35
CA ASP A 232 -10.36 -5.36 11.10
C ASP A 232 -9.69 -6.47 10.30
N ALA A 233 -9.96 -6.51 9.04
CA ALA A 233 -9.38 -7.46 8.15
C ALA A 233 -7.87 -7.25 7.94
N ARG A 234 -7.43 -5.99 7.81
CA ARG A 234 -6.00 -5.65 7.75
C ARG A 234 -5.29 -6.00 9.05
N ILE A 235 -5.87 -5.67 10.17
CA ILE A 235 -5.33 -6.03 11.47
C ILE A 235 -5.24 -7.55 11.64
N SER A 236 -6.23 -8.28 11.18
CA SER A 236 -6.22 -9.75 11.22
C SER A 236 -5.13 -10.36 10.33
N ALA A 237 -4.93 -9.82 9.12
CA ALA A 237 -3.86 -10.23 8.22
C ALA A 237 -2.48 -9.91 8.81
N LEU A 238 -2.29 -8.72 9.36
CA LEU A 238 -1.06 -8.30 10.02
C LEU A 238 -0.74 -9.18 11.23
N ARG A 239 -1.71 -9.47 12.09
CA ARG A 239 -1.54 -10.39 13.23
C ARG A 239 -1.10 -11.78 12.79
N ARG A 240 -1.73 -12.33 11.75
CA ARG A 240 -1.36 -13.63 11.20
C ARG A 240 0.07 -13.62 10.67
N ARG A 241 0.46 -12.61 9.90
CA ARG A 241 1.83 -12.45 9.38
C ARG A 241 2.87 -12.35 10.51
N LEU A 242 2.59 -11.57 11.54
CA LEU A 242 3.45 -11.46 12.72
C LEU A 242 3.61 -12.82 13.41
N LYS A 243 2.54 -13.60 13.55
CA LYS A 243 2.59 -14.95 14.12
C LYS A 243 3.38 -15.92 13.27
N GLU A 244 3.24 -15.87 11.93
CA GLU A 244 3.97 -16.72 10.99
C GLU A 244 5.47 -16.42 10.95
N GLN A 245 5.85 -15.14 11.03
CA GLN A 245 7.26 -14.72 10.96
C GLN A 245 7.98 -14.71 12.31
N ALA A 246 7.26 -14.79 13.39
CA ALA A 246 7.80 -14.82 14.75
C ALA A 246 7.04 -15.84 15.64
N PRO A 247 7.02 -17.13 15.28
CA PRO A 247 6.26 -18.15 16.00
C PRO A 247 6.74 -18.38 17.43
N GLU A 248 8.01 -18.06 17.70
CA GLU A 248 8.60 -18.21 19.06
C GLU A 248 8.02 -17.24 20.08
N LEU A 249 7.36 -16.19 19.63
CA LEU A 249 6.70 -15.21 20.49
C LEU A 249 5.45 -15.79 21.20
N GLY A 250 5.07 -17.03 20.84
CA GLY A 250 4.00 -17.77 21.47
C GLY A 250 2.61 -17.12 21.38
N ASP A 251 1.62 -17.76 22.00
CA ASP A 251 0.28 -17.20 22.13
C ASP A 251 0.22 -16.00 23.10
N ASP A 252 1.23 -15.82 23.95
CA ASP A 252 1.32 -14.71 24.93
C ASP A 252 1.57 -13.34 24.29
N LEU A 253 2.12 -13.29 23.07
CA LEU A 253 2.19 -12.07 22.24
C LEU A 253 0.94 -11.83 21.40
N HIS A 254 0.01 -12.70 21.47
CA HIS A 254 -1.31 -12.50 20.91
C HIS A 254 -2.20 -11.82 21.95
N PRO A 255 -2.64 -10.61 21.72
CA PRO A 255 -2.48 -9.78 20.54
C PRO A 255 -1.61 -8.53 20.79
N LEU A 256 -0.52 -8.38 20.06
CA LEU A 256 0.27 -7.14 19.99
C LEU A 256 -0.61 -5.91 19.74
N ILE A 257 -1.58 -6.06 18.84
CA ILE A 257 -2.59 -5.07 18.53
C ILE A 257 -3.91 -5.57 19.13
N VAL A 258 -4.36 -4.94 20.21
CA VAL A 258 -5.56 -5.34 20.97
C VAL A 258 -6.74 -4.49 20.52
N SER A 259 -7.92 -5.11 20.42
CA SER A 259 -9.16 -4.37 20.28
C SER A 259 -9.55 -3.79 21.65
N ALA A 260 -9.75 -2.48 21.70
CA ALA A 260 -10.22 -1.77 22.88
C ALA A 260 -11.70 -1.36 22.73
N ARG A 261 -12.29 -0.75 23.77
CA ARG A 261 -13.66 -0.23 23.73
C ARG A 261 -13.83 0.82 22.62
N SER A 262 -15.04 1.04 22.17
CA SER A 262 -15.40 2.09 21.19
C SER A 262 -14.69 1.98 19.84
N GLN A 263 -14.59 0.76 19.31
CA GLN A 263 -13.96 0.51 18.00
C GLN A 263 -12.52 1.06 17.90
N SER A 264 -11.76 0.94 18.99
CA SER A 264 -10.38 1.39 19.05
C SER A 264 -9.41 0.21 19.05
N LEU A 265 -8.18 0.46 18.66
CA LEU A 265 -7.06 -0.47 18.68
C LEU A 265 -5.93 0.11 19.55
N VAL A 266 -5.22 -0.76 20.24
CA VAL A 266 -4.06 -0.40 21.07
C VAL A 266 -2.89 -1.28 20.68
N PHE A 267 -1.73 -0.71 20.48
CA PHE A 267 -0.49 -1.46 20.41
C PHE A 267 0.01 -1.72 21.84
N ARG A 268 0.13 -2.97 22.19
CA ARG A 268 0.51 -3.38 23.56
C ARG A 268 1.96 -3.02 23.82
N ASP A 269 2.22 -2.39 24.93
CA ASP A 269 3.58 -2.22 25.45
C ASP A 269 3.93 -3.42 26.33
N LEU A 270 4.87 -4.24 25.87
CA LEU A 270 5.34 -5.41 26.63
C LEU A 270 6.42 -5.05 27.67
N SER A 271 6.86 -3.80 27.73
CA SER A 271 7.79 -3.35 28.78
C SER A 271 7.07 -3.02 30.09
N ALA A 272 5.75 -2.85 30.06
CA ALA A 272 4.97 -2.64 31.26
C ALA A 272 4.64 -3.98 31.94
N PRO A 273 4.85 -4.15 33.27
CA PRO A 273 4.42 -5.35 33.96
C PRO A 273 2.90 -5.51 33.80
N ALA A 274 2.47 -6.75 33.56
CA ALA A 274 1.05 -7.09 33.50
C ALA A 274 0.38 -6.69 34.80
N GLY A 275 -0.41 -5.61 34.77
CA GLY A 275 -1.21 -5.15 35.90
C GLY A 275 -2.50 -5.95 36.02
#